data_732c990be7a71be0f0ce841620c7ea4c
#
_entry.id   732c990be7a71be0f0ce841620c7ea4c
#
_cell.length_a   1.000
_cell.length_b   1.000
_cell.length_c   1.000
_cell.angle_alpha   90.00
_cell.angle_beta   90.00
_cell.angle_gamma   90.00
#
_symmetry.space_group_name_H-M   'P 1'
#
loop_
_entity.id
_entity.type
_entity.pdbx_description
1 polymer ?
#
loop_
_entity_poly.entity_id
_entity_poly.type
_entity_poly.pdbx_seq_one_letter_code
_entity_poly.pdbx_strand_id
1 'polypeptide(L)'
;MTDFNWSALDERAVKMAKVLSADAVERAGHGHPGSPVSLAPIAYTLYQHFIKHDPADPKWAGRDRFILSGGHASLTQYVQLFFSGYGLTLDDLKYFRGGADTRTPGHPEYGLTPGIEMTTGPLGQGLASAVGFAYGQRFERGLLDPEAPAGTSPFDHKVWVICGEGDVEEGVSSEAASLAGNQKLGNLTVIFDANHIQIEGDTKLTFSEDILARYRASVSYTHLTLPTSDLV
;
A
#
# COMPACT_ATOMS: atom_id res chain seq x y z
N MET A 1 -1.41 -13.92 -18.81
CA MET A 1 -1.14 -12.50 -18.50
C MET A 1 -2.10 -11.72 -19.36
N THR A 2 -3.01 -10.95 -18.75
CA THR A 2 -3.82 -9.98 -19.51
C THR A 2 -2.86 -8.94 -20.07
N ASP A 3 -2.94 -8.65 -21.36
CA ASP A 3 -2.16 -7.59 -21.99
C ASP A 3 -2.48 -6.28 -21.27
N PHE A 4 -1.51 -5.81 -20.47
CA PHE A 4 -1.61 -4.53 -19.77
C PHE A 4 -1.42 -3.44 -20.80
N ASN A 5 -2.50 -2.77 -21.17
CA ASN A 5 -2.47 -1.69 -22.15
C ASN A 5 -2.65 -0.34 -21.44
N TRP A 6 -1.56 0.39 -21.30
CA TRP A 6 -1.55 1.72 -20.72
C TRP A 6 -2.11 2.74 -21.71
N SER A 7 -3.19 3.40 -21.33
CA SER A 7 -3.91 4.35 -22.18
C SER A 7 -3.56 5.81 -21.87
N ALA A 8 -3.92 6.72 -22.76
CA ALA A 8 -3.81 8.16 -22.48
C ALA A 8 -4.68 8.61 -21.29
N LEU A 9 -5.75 7.86 -20.96
CA LEU A 9 -6.56 8.12 -19.77
C LEU A 9 -5.80 7.78 -18.50
N ASP A 10 -5.10 6.64 -18.48
CA ASP A 10 -4.28 6.21 -17.35
C ASP A 10 -3.17 7.24 -17.05
N GLU A 11 -2.50 7.69 -18.13
CA GLU A 11 -1.47 8.75 -18.00
C GLU A 11 -2.04 10.03 -17.39
N ARG A 12 -3.22 10.45 -17.85
CA ARG A 12 -3.89 11.65 -17.30
C ARG A 12 -4.32 11.45 -15.85
N ALA A 13 -4.82 10.27 -15.50
CA ALA A 13 -5.24 9.94 -14.15
C ALA A 13 -4.04 9.97 -13.19
N VAL A 14 -2.91 9.40 -13.59
CA VAL A 14 -1.66 9.46 -12.78
C VAL A 14 -1.18 10.91 -12.61
N LYS A 15 -1.18 11.72 -13.67
CA LYS A 15 -0.84 13.14 -13.56
C LYS A 15 -1.78 13.88 -12.59
N MET A 16 -3.08 13.57 -12.68
CA MET A 16 -4.07 14.15 -11.77
C MET A 16 -3.86 13.69 -10.32
N ALA A 17 -3.51 12.42 -10.10
CA ALA A 17 -3.21 11.92 -8.76
C ALA A 17 -2.03 12.67 -8.11
N LYS A 18 -0.97 12.95 -8.88
CA LYS A 18 0.18 13.74 -8.43
C LYS A 18 -0.24 15.16 -8.03
N VAL A 19 -1.04 15.82 -8.88
CA VAL A 19 -1.50 17.20 -8.63
C VAL A 19 -2.42 17.25 -7.41
N LEU A 20 -3.42 16.37 -7.31
CA LEU A 20 -4.33 16.31 -6.16
C LEU A 20 -3.59 16.09 -4.85
N SER A 21 -2.55 15.26 -4.85
CA SER A 21 -1.73 15.03 -3.66
C SER A 21 -0.93 16.26 -3.26
N ALA A 22 -0.31 16.94 -4.22
CA ALA A 22 0.45 18.17 -3.96
C ALA A 22 -0.47 19.30 -3.46
N ASP A 23 -1.61 19.53 -4.13
CA ASP A 23 -2.58 20.56 -3.77
C ASP A 23 -3.19 20.33 -2.37
N ALA A 24 -3.46 19.08 -2.01
CA ALA A 24 -3.99 18.73 -0.70
C ALA A 24 -3.00 19.07 0.43
N VAL A 25 -1.71 18.75 0.24
CA VAL A 25 -0.66 19.09 1.21
C VAL A 25 -0.44 20.60 1.28
N GLU A 26 -0.37 21.28 0.13
CA GLU A 26 -0.21 22.74 0.08
C GLU A 26 -1.36 23.44 0.82
N ARG A 27 -2.59 23.01 0.57
CA ARG A 27 -3.77 23.56 1.24
C ARG A 27 -3.78 23.32 2.74
N ALA A 28 -3.34 22.13 3.19
CA ALA A 28 -3.23 21.81 4.61
C ALA A 28 -2.12 22.59 5.32
N GLY A 29 -1.14 23.10 4.56
CA GLY A 29 0.02 23.82 5.09
C GLY A 29 1.08 22.92 5.74
N HIS A 30 0.85 21.62 5.79
CA HIS A 30 1.77 20.61 6.31
C HIS A 30 1.42 19.20 5.80
N GLY A 31 2.41 18.34 5.69
CA GLY A 31 2.23 16.96 5.24
C GLY A 31 3.44 16.44 4.46
N HIS A 32 3.27 15.31 3.79
CA HIS A 32 4.33 14.62 3.06
C HIS A 32 3.94 14.50 1.58
N PRO A 33 4.35 15.42 0.70
CA PRO A 33 3.97 15.38 -0.71
C PRO A 33 4.81 14.41 -1.55
N GLY A 34 6.04 14.12 -1.15
CA GLY A 34 7.01 13.36 -1.94
C GLY A 34 6.52 11.97 -2.33
N SER A 35 6.25 11.12 -1.35
CA SER A 35 5.81 9.74 -1.59
C SER A 35 4.47 9.65 -2.34
N PRO A 36 3.43 10.43 -2.03
CA PRO A 36 2.20 10.42 -2.83
C PRO A 36 2.40 10.80 -4.30
N VAL A 37 3.34 11.69 -4.59
CA VAL A 37 3.66 12.08 -5.97
C VAL A 37 4.48 11.00 -6.68
N SER A 38 5.52 10.45 -6.03
CA SER A 38 6.37 9.41 -6.63
C SER A 38 5.63 8.08 -6.80
N LEU A 39 4.84 7.69 -5.82
CA LEU A 39 4.09 6.43 -5.82
C LEU A 39 2.77 6.47 -6.61
N ALA A 40 2.35 7.63 -7.12
CA ALA A 40 1.09 7.75 -7.86
C ALA A 40 0.95 6.74 -9.01
N PRO A 41 1.98 6.49 -9.87
CA PRO A 41 1.88 5.49 -10.93
C PRO A 41 1.62 4.08 -10.40
N ILE A 42 2.37 3.66 -9.38
CA ILE A 42 2.25 2.32 -8.79
C ILE A 42 0.90 2.15 -8.11
N ALA A 43 0.50 3.11 -7.27
CA ALA A 43 -0.77 3.06 -6.56
C ALA A 43 -1.96 3.04 -7.53
N TYR A 44 -1.94 3.86 -8.58
CA TYR A 44 -2.94 3.85 -9.63
C TYR A 44 -3.01 2.49 -10.33
N THR A 45 -1.86 1.98 -10.76
CA THR A 45 -1.77 0.67 -11.43
C THR A 45 -2.34 -0.44 -10.56
N LEU A 46 -2.02 -0.47 -9.28
CA LEU A 46 -2.56 -1.45 -8.35
C LEU A 46 -4.08 -1.38 -8.27
N TYR A 47 -4.64 -0.21 -7.98
CA TYR A 47 -6.08 -0.05 -7.76
C TYR A 47 -6.90 -0.26 -9.02
N GLN A 48 -6.40 0.13 -10.18
CA GLN A 48 -7.16 0.06 -11.44
C GLN A 48 -6.99 -1.27 -12.17
N HIS A 49 -5.89 -2.02 -11.92
CA HIS A 49 -5.58 -3.18 -12.76
C HIS A 49 -5.30 -4.47 -11.99
N PHE A 50 -4.92 -4.41 -10.72
CA PHE A 50 -4.47 -5.60 -9.98
C PHE A 50 -5.30 -5.92 -8.74
N ILE A 51 -5.66 -4.94 -7.94
CA ILE A 51 -6.42 -5.15 -6.70
C ILE A 51 -7.86 -5.50 -7.03
N LYS A 52 -8.31 -6.63 -6.53
CA LYS A 52 -9.70 -7.07 -6.61
C LYS A 52 -10.49 -6.41 -5.49
N HIS A 53 -11.33 -5.46 -5.84
CA HIS A 53 -12.12 -4.70 -4.87
C HIS A 53 -13.50 -4.33 -5.43
N ASP A 54 -14.43 -4.02 -4.52
CA ASP A 54 -15.75 -3.47 -4.87
C ASP A 54 -16.03 -2.25 -3.98
N PRO A 55 -16.03 -1.03 -4.53
CA PRO A 55 -16.32 0.17 -3.75
C PRO A 55 -17.77 0.25 -3.26
N ALA A 56 -18.71 -0.49 -3.87
CA ALA A 56 -20.09 -0.58 -3.41
C ALA A 56 -20.24 -1.53 -2.19
N ASP A 57 -19.33 -2.49 -2.05
CA ASP A 57 -19.22 -3.35 -0.86
C ASP A 57 -17.76 -3.38 -0.36
N PRO A 58 -17.31 -2.32 0.32
CA PRO A 58 -15.94 -2.20 0.79
C PRO A 58 -15.56 -3.23 1.87
N LYS A 59 -16.52 -4.01 2.36
CA LYS A 59 -16.31 -5.10 3.32
C LYS A 59 -16.48 -6.50 2.71
N TRP A 60 -16.67 -6.59 1.41
CA TRP A 60 -16.77 -7.89 0.73
C TRP A 60 -15.61 -8.83 1.14
N ALA A 61 -15.97 -10.05 1.57
CA ALA A 61 -14.98 -11.00 2.10
C ALA A 61 -13.89 -11.38 1.09
N GLY A 62 -14.25 -11.51 -0.19
CA GLY A 62 -13.33 -11.90 -1.27
C GLY A 62 -12.50 -10.77 -1.87
N ARG A 63 -12.58 -9.55 -1.32
CA ARG A 63 -11.74 -8.45 -1.78
C ARG A 63 -10.27 -8.67 -1.41
N ASP A 64 -9.36 -8.17 -2.21
CA ASP A 64 -7.97 -8.06 -1.80
C ASP A 64 -7.80 -7.05 -0.64
N ARG A 65 -6.72 -7.15 0.09
CA ARG A 65 -6.37 -6.22 1.17
C ARG A 65 -5.21 -5.35 0.72
N PHE A 66 -5.37 -4.04 0.81
CA PHE A 66 -4.30 -3.09 0.55
C PHE A 66 -3.91 -2.38 1.84
N ILE A 67 -2.61 -2.35 2.14
CA ILE A 67 -2.04 -1.71 3.32
C ILE A 67 -0.97 -0.73 2.88
N LEU A 68 -1.10 0.52 3.30
CA LEU A 68 -0.05 1.52 3.16
C LEU A 68 0.75 1.56 4.47
N SER A 69 1.91 0.90 4.51
CA SER A 69 2.72 0.79 5.73
C SER A 69 3.29 2.15 6.16
N GLY A 70 3.85 2.89 5.21
CA GLY A 70 4.25 4.29 5.44
C GLY A 70 3.05 5.21 5.50
N GLY A 71 2.31 5.19 6.62
CA GLY A 71 1.03 5.89 6.78
C GLY A 71 1.10 7.40 6.57
N HIS A 72 2.27 8.02 6.74
CA HIS A 72 2.49 9.44 6.45
C HIS A 72 2.21 9.80 4.97
N ALA A 73 2.33 8.85 4.07
CA ALA A 73 2.03 8.98 2.64
C ALA A 73 0.54 8.75 2.32
N SER A 74 -0.38 8.99 3.25
CA SER A 74 -1.80 8.62 3.20
C SER A 74 -2.52 9.06 1.93
N LEU A 75 -2.15 10.20 1.33
CA LEU A 75 -2.71 10.66 0.05
C LEU A 75 -2.45 9.68 -1.10
N THR A 76 -1.39 8.87 -1.04
CA THR A 76 -1.16 7.78 -1.99
C THR A 76 -2.39 6.86 -2.05
N GLN A 77 -3.00 6.56 -0.92
CA GLN A 77 -4.19 5.71 -0.86
C GLN A 77 -5.49 6.50 -1.03
N TYR A 78 -5.64 7.66 -0.40
CA TYR A 78 -6.89 8.43 -0.48
C TYR A 78 -7.26 8.85 -1.89
N VAL A 79 -6.29 9.25 -2.71
CA VAL A 79 -6.55 9.60 -4.10
C VAL A 79 -7.02 8.39 -4.90
N GLN A 80 -6.48 7.19 -4.64
CA GLN A 80 -6.94 5.98 -5.31
C GLN A 80 -8.36 5.58 -4.85
N LEU A 81 -8.67 5.71 -3.57
CA LEU A 81 -10.02 5.47 -3.05
C LEU A 81 -11.04 6.46 -3.65
N PHE A 82 -10.63 7.73 -3.85
CA PHE A 82 -11.43 8.73 -4.55
C PHE A 82 -11.67 8.32 -6.00
N PHE A 83 -10.64 7.95 -6.75
CA PHE A 83 -10.77 7.52 -8.15
C PHE A 83 -11.58 6.24 -8.31
N SER A 84 -11.50 5.35 -7.34
CA SER A 84 -12.19 4.06 -7.36
C SER A 84 -13.64 4.13 -6.86
N GLY A 85 -14.13 5.30 -6.41
CA GLY A 85 -15.53 5.46 -6.04
C GLY A 85 -15.90 4.99 -4.63
N TYR A 86 -14.95 4.96 -3.68
CA TYR A 86 -15.20 4.63 -2.26
C TYR A 86 -15.96 5.72 -1.48
N GLY A 87 -16.59 6.65 -2.18
CA GLY A 87 -17.41 7.69 -1.56
C GLY A 87 -16.62 8.85 -0.97
N LEU A 88 -15.31 8.93 -1.22
CA LEU A 88 -14.56 10.16 -1.02
C LEU A 88 -14.91 11.17 -2.11
N THR A 89 -14.97 12.43 -1.76
CA THR A 89 -15.23 13.55 -2.65
C THR A 89 -13.96 14.41 -2.83
N LEU A 90 -13.99 15.29 -3.82
CA LEU A 90 -12.91 16.27 -3.98
C LEU A 90 -12.79 17.19 -2.76
N ASP A 91 -13.90 17.49 -2.08
CA ASP A 91 -13.88 18.33 -0.88
C ASP A 91 -13.27 17.59 0.32
N ASP A 92 -13.41 16.26 0.41
CA ASP A 92 -12.68 15.47 1.40
C ASP A 92 -11.17 15.56 1.17
N LEU A 93 -10.69 15.52 -0.07
CA LEU A 93 -9.26 15.68 -0.40
C LEU A 93 -8.78 17.11 -0.09
N LYS A 94 -9.59 18.14 -0.36
CA LYS A 94 -9.29 19.53 0.02
C LYS A 94 -9.27 19.74 1.53
N TYR A 95 -9.99 18.91 2.29
CA TYR A 95 -10.03 18.95 3.75
C TYR A 95 -9.04 17.97 4.39
N PHE A 96 -8.03 17.55 3.64
CA PHE A 96 -6.93 16.72 4.13
C PHE A 96 -6.30 17.32 5.39
N ARG A 97 -6.20 16.51 6.46
CA ARG A 97 -5.73 16.96 7.80
C ARG A 97 -6.57 18.09 8.41
N GLY A 98 -7.81 18.28 7.96
CA GLY A 98 -8.66 19.41 8.34
C GLY A 98 -9.26 19.38 9.74
N GLY A 99 -8.92 18.41 10.58
CA GLY A 99 -9.40 18.30 11.95
C GLY A 99 -10.02 16.94 12.26
N ALA A 100 -10.72 16.86 13.39
CA ALA A 100 -11.24 15.60 13.93
C ALA A 100 -12.38 14.96 13.09
N ASP A 101 -13.00 15.74 12.23
CA ASP A 101 -14.11 15.34 11.36
C ASP A 101 -13.66 15.05 9.91
N THR A 102 -12.36 15.20 9.61
CA THR A 102 -11.84 14.89 8.28
C THR A 102 -11.95 13.41 7.97
N ARG A 103 -12.35 13.10 6.73
CA ARG A 103 -12.33 11.72 6.20
C ARG A 103 -10.98 11.33 5.59
N THR A 104 -10.04 12.28 5.56
CA THR A 104 -8.69 12.12 5.01
C THR A 104 -7.65 12.61 6.03
N PRO A 105 -7.51 11.94 7.18
CA PRO A 105 -6.52 12.31 8.20
C PRO A 105 -5.09 12.12 7.70
N GLY A 106 -4.13 12.65 8.43
CA GLY A 106 -2.71 12.60 8.06
C GLY A 106 -2.12 11.19 7.93
N HIS A 107 -2.76 10.20 8.54
CA HIS A 107 -2.43 8.78 8.47
C HIS A 107 -3.72 8.00 8.23
N PRO A 108 -3.71 6.86 7.51
CA PRO A 108 -4.90 6.05 7.32
C PRO A 108 -5.45 5.52 8.66
N GLU A 109 -6.76 5.63 8.84
CA GLU A 109 -7.43 5.13 10.04
C GLU A 109 -8.55 4.15 9.66
N TYR A 110 -8.45 2.93 10.19
CA TYR A 110 -9.47 1.90 9.99
C TYR A 110 -10.81 2.35 10.59
N GLY A 111 -11.86 2.19 9.82
CA GLY A 111 -13.22 2.55 10.24
C GLY A 111 -13.59 4.01 9.98
N LEU A 112 -12.63 4.89 9.69
CA LEU A 112 -12.91 6.29 9.35
C LEU A 112 -13.10 6.49 7.85
N THR A 113 -12.17 6.00 7.05
CA THR A 113 -12.24 6.09 5.59
C THR A 113 -12.60 4.72 5.00
N PRO A 114 -13.68 4.61 4.20
CA PRO A 114 -14.01 3.35 3.52
C PRO A 114 -12.84 2.87 2.65
N GLY A 115 -12.55 1.56 2.69
CA GLY A 115 -11.45 0.96 1.95
C GLY A 115 -10.08 0.97 2.66
N ILE A 116 -9.99 1.56 3.86
CA ILE A 116 -8.81 1.43 4.71
C ILE A 116 -8.91 0.15 5.52
N GLU A 117 -7.92 -0.74 5.37
CA GLU A 117 -7.90 -2.06 5.99
C GLU A 117 -7.29 -2.06 7.40
N MET A 118 -6.39 -1.11 7.68
CA MET A 118 -5.83 -0.95 9.01
C MET A 118 -5.32 0.49 9.25
N THR A 119 -5.28 0.88 10.49
CA THR A 119 -4.63 2.12 10.92
C THR A 119 -3.12 1.95 10.85
N THR A 120 -2.44 2.88 10.16
CA THR A 120 -0.98 2.92 10.08
C THR A 120 -0.46 4.30 10.49
N GLY A 121 0.84 4.39 10.72
CA GLY A 121 1.52 5.59 11.20
C GLY A 121 2.86 5.22 11.81
N PRO A 122 2.89 4.35 12.86
CA PRO A 122 4.14 3.78 13.34
C PRO A 122 4.77 2.90 12.25
N LEU A 123 5.99 3.23 11.84
CA LEU A 123 6.70 2.55 10.76
C LEU A 123 6.91 1.06 11.05
N GLY A 124 6.94 0.24 10.01
CA GLY A 124 7.09 -1.21 10.08
C GLY A 124 5.83 -1.98 10.47
N GLN A 125 4.89 -1.37 11.20
CA GLN A 125 3.69 -2.07 11.69
C GLN A 125 2.74 -2.45 10.57
N GLY A 126 2.59 -1.61 9.53
CA GLY A 126 1.76 -1.92 8.38
C GLY A 126 2.29 -3.14 7.61
N LEU A 127 3.60 -3.18 7.37
CA LEU A 127 4.26 -4.32 6.74
C LEU A 127 4.11 -5.60 7.56
N ALA A 128 4.36 -5.54 8.87
CA ALA A 128 4.21 -6.70 9.75
C ALA A 128 2.74 -7.18 9.82
N SER A 129 1.79 -6.24 9.87
CA SER A 129 0.36 -6.59 9.85
C SER A 129 -0.07 -7.21 8.52
N ALA A 130 0.49 -6.76 7.39
CA ALA A 130 0.23 -7.39 6.09
C ALA A 130 0.63 -8.87 6.06
N VAL A 131 1.73 -9.24 6.74
CA VAL A 131 2.11 -10.65 6.94
C VAL A 131 1.04 -11.37 7.75
N GLY A 132 0.52 -10.75 8.82
CA GLY A 132 -0.58 -11.29 9.62
C GLY A 132 -1.86 -11.49 8.80
N PHE A 133 -2.24 -10.52 7.97
CA PHE A 133 -3.39 -10.64 7.05
C PHE A 133 -3.21 -11.80 6.07
N ALA A 134 -2.02 -11.93 5.49
CA ALA A 134 -1.74 -13.00 4.53
C ALA A 134 -1.73 -14.40 5.20
N TYR A 135 -1.25 -14.48 6.43
CA TYR A 135 -1.31 -15.71 7.23
C TYR A 135 -2.76 -16.05 7.62
N GLY A 136 -3.52 -15.05 8.08
CA GLY A 136 -4.93 -15.19 8.43
C GLY A 136 -5.76 -15.68 7.25
N GLN A 137 -5.56 -15.12 6.06
CA GLN A 137 -6.21 -15.57 4.84
C GLN A 137 -5.97 -17.07 4.56
N ARG A 138 -4.73 -17.53 4.68
CA ARG A 138 -4.41 -18.97 4.50
C ARG A 138 -5.08 -19.84 5.54
N PHE A 139 -5.14 -19.38 6.78
CA PHE A 139 -5.83 -20.06 7.85
C PHE A 139 -7.34 -20.18 7.58
N GLU A 140 -7.98 -19.06 7.23
CA GLU A 140 -9.41 -19.03 6.87
C GLU A 140 -9.70 -19.92 5.66
N ARG A 141 -8.86 -19.85 4.64
CA ARG A 141 -8.97 -20.69 3.44
C ARG A 141 -8.90 -22.17 3.77
N GLY A 142 -7.94 -22.57 4.62
CA GLY A 142 -7.78 -23.97 5.05
C GLY A 142 -8.89 -24.47 5.96
N LEU A 143 -9.50 -23.56 6.76
CA LEU A 143 -10.55 -23.94 7.71
C LEU A 143 -11.95 -23.97 7.07
N LEU A 144 -12.25 -22.97 6.23
CA LEU A 144 -13.63 -22.72 5.78
C LEU A 144 -13.91 -23.26 4.38
N ASP A 145 -12.86 -23.39 3.54
CA ASP A 145 -13.08 -23.80 2.15
C ASP A 145 -11.85 -24.57 1.58
N PRO A 146 -11.39 -25.67 2.26
CA PRO A 146 -10.14 -26.37 1.94
C PRO A 146 -10.15 -27.00 0.56
N GLU A 147 -11.29 -27.44 0.07
CA GLU A 147 -11.43 -28.24 -1.16
C GLU A 147 -11.68 -27.41 -2.42
N ALA A 148 -11.92 -26.08 -2.29
CA ALA A 148 -12.16 -25.26 -3.47
C ALA A 148 -10.93 -25.22 -4.39
N PRO A 149 -11.11 -25.25 -5.71
CA PRO A 149 -10.01 -25.01 -6.63
C PRO A 149 -9.35 -23.65 -6.41
N ALA A 150 -8.05 -23.56 -6.66
CA ALA A 150 -7.32 -22.30 -6.50
C ALA A 150 -7.95 -21.19 -7.34
N GLY A 151 -8.15 -20.02 -6.75
CA GLY A 151 -8.75 -18.83 -7.38
C GLY A 151 -10.28 -18.82 -7.41
N THR A 152 -10.96 -19.82 -6.85
CA THR A 152 -12.44 -19.89 -6.83
C THR A 152 -13.05 -19.59 -5.46
N SER A 153 -12.26 -19.65 -4.41
CA SER A 153 -12.71 -19.35 -3.05
C SER A 153 -12.75 -17.83 -2.79
N PRO A 154 -13.73 -17.32 -2.02
CA PRO A 154 -13.67 -15.95 -1.52
C PRO A 154 -12.47 -15.72 -0.60
N PHE A 155 -11.89 -16.79 -0.05
CA PHE A 155 -10.69 -16.73 0.79
C PHE A 155 -9.39 -16.78 -0.02
N ASP A 156 -9.41 -16.78 -1.34
CA ASP A 156 -8.22 -16.72 -2.22
C ASP A 156 -7.77 -15.28 -2.51
N HIS A 157 -8.15 -14.31 -1.66
CA HIS A 157 -7.76 -12.92 -1.81
C HIS A 157 -6.26 -12.71 -1.56
N LYS A 158 -5.71 -11.67 -2.15
CA LYS A 158 -4.32 -11.26 -1.99
C LYS A 158 -4.18 -10.14 -0.99
N VAL A 159 -2.97 -9.99 -0.46
CA VAL A 159 -2.59 -8.87 0.39
C VAL A 159 -1.48 -8.09 -0.31
N TRP A 160 -1.70 -6.80 -0.48
CA TRP A 160 -0.80 -5.86 -1.11
C TRP A 160 -0.33 -4.85 -0.09
N VAL A 161 0.96 -4.60 -0.02
CA VAL A 161 1.50 -3.58 0.88
C VAL A 161 2.53 -2.73 0.17
N ILE A 162 2.44 -1.41 0.37
CA ILE A 162 3.50 -0.46 0.01
C ILE A 162 4.21 -0.06 1.29
N CYS A 163 5.53 -0.17 1.31
CA CYS A 163 6.38 0.24 2.42
C CYS A 163 7.56 1.08 1.91
N GLY A 164 8.06 1.97 2.75
CA GLY A 164 9.25 2.76 2.48
C GLY A 164 10.48 2.26 3.26
N GLU A 165 11.59 2.98 3.13
CA GLU A 165 12.85 2.63 3.78
C GLU A 165 12.73 2.65 5.30
N GLY A 166 12.07 3.65 5.89
CA GLY A 166 11.84 3.69 7.32
C GLY A 166 11.03 2.50 7.86
N ASP A 167 10.09 1.94 7.07
CA ASP A 167 9.37 0.72 7.45
C ASP A 167 10.30 -0.48 7.58
N VAL A 168 11.24 -0.64 6.63
CA VAL A 168 12.13 -1.82 6.61
C VAL A 168 13.32 -1.69 7.56
N GLU A 169 13.59 -0.50 8.07
CA GLU A 169 14.56 -0.26 9.15
C GLU A 169 14.05 -0.75 10.51
N GLU A 170 12.74 -0.82 10.70
CA GLU A 170 12.14 -1.30 11.95
C GLU A 170 12.36 -2.81 12.16
N GLY A 171 12.75 -3.20 13.37
CA GLY A 171 13.04 -4.60 13.72
C GLY A 171 11.90 -5.56 13.43
N VAL A 172 10.64 -5.13 13.69
CA VAL A 172 9.43 -5.91 13.44
C VAL A 172 9.29 -6.29 11.96
N SER A 173 9.75 -5.46 11.04
CA SER A 173 9.73 -5.75 9.60
C SER A 173 10.61 -6.94 9.23
N SER A 174 11.79 -7.04 9.85
CA SER A 174 12.71 -8.17 9.65
C SER A 174 12.15 -9.48 10.20
N GLU A 175 11.54 -9.44 11.39
CA GLU A 175 10.89 -10.60 12.00
C GLU A 175 9.70 -11.06 11.17
N ALA A 176 8.85 -10.13 10.74
CA ALA A 176 7.69 -10.42 9.89
C ALA A 176 8.10 -10.99 8.52
N ALA A 177 9.14 -10.44 7.88
CA ALA A 177 9.67 -10.94 6.62
C ALA A 177 10.18 -12.39 6.75
N SER A 178 10.90 -12.69 7.83
CA SER A 178 11.36 -14.05 8.13
C SER A 178 10.19 -15.02 8.31
N LEU A 179 9.15 -14.62 9.03
CA LEU A 179 7.91 -15.41 9.18
C LEU A 179 7.23 -15.64 7.83
N ALA A 180 7.07 -14.59 7.02
CA ALA A 180 6.43 -14.68 5.71
C ALA A 180 7.17 -15.65 4.79
N GLY A 181 8.50 -15.58 4.76
CA GLY A 181 9.33 -16.51 3.99
C GLY A 181 9.23 -17.94 4.49
N ASN A 182 9.37 -18.16 5.80
CA ASN A 182 9.24 -19.49 6.41
C ASN A 182 7.85 -20.11 6.13
N GLN A 183 6.81 -19.33 6.20
CA GLN A 183 5.42 -19.75 5.94
C GLN A 183 5.07 -19.78 4.44
N LYS A 184 5.97 -19.33 3.55
CA LYS A 184 5.75 -19.29 2.10
C LYS A 184 4.44 -18.60 1.72
N LEU A 185 4.24 -17.38 2.22
CA LEU A 185 3.02 -16.60 2.02
C LEU A 185 2.94 -16.01 0.60
N GLY A 186 2.68 -16.84 -0.41
CA GLY A 186 2.61 -16.42 -1.82
C GLY A 186 1.40 -15.55 -2.17
N ASN A 187 0.50 -15.32 -1.24
CA ASN A 187 -0.63 -14.38 -1.35
C ASN A 187 -0.28 -12.96 -0.89
N LEU A 188 0.94 -12.72 -0.39
CA LEU A 188 1.46 -11.42 0.00
C LEU A 188 2.35 -10.84 -1.09
N THR A 189 2.07 -9.60 -1.49
CA THR A 189 2.94 -8.81 -2.38
C THR A 189 3.40 -7.55 -1.66
N VAL A 190 4.71 -7.40 -1.51
CA VAL A 190 5.35 -6.23 -0.92
C VAL A 190 5.96 -5.38 -2.02
N ILE A 191 5.61 -4.10 -2.04
CA ILE A 191 6.19 -3.09 -2.92
C ILE A 191 7.03 -2.17 -2.04
N PHE A 192 8.33 -2.14 -2.31
CA PHE A 192 9.28 -1.35 -1.56
C PHE A 192 9.65 -0.08 -2.33
N ASP A 193 9.40 1.09 -1.72
CA ASP A 193 9.80 2.40 -2.24
C ASP A 193 11.25 2.69 -1.85
N ALA A 194 12.18 2.36 -2.74
CA ALA A 194 13.61 2.53 -2.56
C ALA A 194 14.06 3.92 -3.04
N ASN A 195 13.69 4.96 -2.33
CA ASN A 195 13.96 6.34 -2.72
C ASN A 195 15.17 6.97 -2.02
N HIS A 196 15.82 6.23 -1.11
CA HIS A 196 17.01 6.64 -0.34
C HIS A 196 16.79 7.88 0.55
N ILE A 197 15.53 8.18 0.89
CA ILE A 197 15.18 9.31 1.76
C ILE A 197 14.32 8.81 2.90
N GLN A 198 14.67 9.21 4.12
CA GLN A 198 13.81 9.10 5.29
C GLN A 198 13.78 10.43 6.04
N ILE A 199 12.59 10.85 6.50
CA ILE A 199 12.35 12.15 7.14
C ILE A 199 12.86 13.27 6.21
N GLU A 200 14.01 13.88 6.49
CA GLU A 200 14.59 15.00 5.77
C GLU A 200 16.02 14.71 5.26
N GLY A 201 16.45 13.46 5.29
CA GLY A 201 17.84 13.09 5.00
C GLY A 201 18.02 11.80 4.22
N ASP A 202 19.26 11.61 3.76
CA ASP A 202 19.71 10.37 3.11
C ASP A 202 19.67 9.22 4.13
N THR A 203 19.11 8.08 3.76
CA THR A 203 19.05 6.85 4.58
C THR A 203 20.43 6.38 5.03
N LYS A 204 21.51 6.68 4.29
CA LYS A 204 22.88 6.36 4.67
C LYS A 204 23.33 6.94 6.02
N LEU A 205 22.61 7.93 6.54
CA LEU A 205 22.90 8.49 7.87
C LEU A 205 22.58 7.51 9.00
N THR A 206 21.63 6.61 8.79
CA THR A 206 21.11 5.69 9.81
C THR A 206 21.18 4.23 9.39
N PHE A 207 21.23 3.94 8.09
CA PHE A 207 21.06 2.61 7.57
C PHE A 207 21.89 2.37 6.30
N SER A 208 22.67 1.30 6.26
CA SER A 208 23.58 0.97 5.16
C SER A 208 23.46 -0.47 4.66
N GLU A 209 22.41 -1.18 5.08
CA GLU A 209 22.18 -2.56 4.65
C GLU A 209 21.71 -2.65 3.20
N ASP A 210 22.02 -3.77 2.55
CA ASP A 210 21.35 -4.19 1.32
C ASP A 210 20.00 -4.84 1.67
N ILE A 211 18.93 -4.04 1.59
CA ILE A 211 17.56 -4.47 1.89
C ILE A 211 17.15 -5.66 1.02
N LEU A 212 17.48 -5.64 -0.26
CA LEU A 212 17.10 -6.72 -1.17
C LEU A 212 17.83 -8.02 -0.84
N ALA A 213 19.09 -7.95 -0.43
CA ALA A 213 19.85 -9.11 0.04
C ALA A 213 19.24 -9.68 1.32
N ARG A 214 18.82 -8.83 2.27
CA ARG A 214 18.15 -9.24 3.51
C ARG A 214 16.84 -9.97 3.22
N TYR A 215 15.98 -9.44 2.35
CA TYR A 215 14.72 -10.08 1.98
C TYR A 215 14.94 -11.39 1.22
N ARG A 216 15.98 -11.47 0.37
CA ARG A 216 16.39 -12.73 -0.28
C ARG A 216 16.82 -13.78 0.75
N ALA A 217 17.61 -13.39 1.75
CA ALA A 217 18.05 -14.29 2.81
C ALA A 217 16.89 -14.81 3.67
N SER A 218 15.84 -14.00 3.86
CA SER A 218 14.60 -14.41 4.54
C SER A 218 13.72 -15.34 3.70
N VAL A 219 14.13 -15.70 2.46
CA VAL A 219 13.34 -16.51 1.51
C VAL A 219 11.98 -15.88 1.17
N SER A 220 11.85 -14.56 1.44
CA SER A 220 10.63 -13.78 1.17
C SER A 220 10.55 -13.26 -0.26
N TYR A 221 11.46 -13.67 -1.13
CA TYR A 221 11.66 -13.06 -2.43
C TYR A 221 10.98 -13.84 -3.57
N THR A 222 10.20 -13.14 -4.38
CA THR A 222 9.68 -13.67 -5.65
C THR A 222 10.01 -12.76 -6.85
N HIS A 223 10.06 -11.44 -6.70
CA HIS A 223 10.42 -10.50 -7.76
C HIS A 223 11.02 -9.20 -7.20
N LEU A 224 11.96 -8.59 -7.97
CA LEU A 224 12.48 -7.25 -7.77
C LEU A 224 11.54 -6.24 -8.45
N THR A 225 11.18 -5.17 -7.76
CA THR A 225 10.67 -3.96 -8.39
C THR A 225 11.84 -3.06 -8.81
N LEU A 226 11.69 -2.37 -9.93
CA LEU A 226 12.67 -1.40 -10.40
C LEU A 226 12.78 -0.23 -9.40
N PRO A 227 13.97 0.38 -9.26
CA PRO A 227 14.12 1.63 -8.52
C PRO A 227 13.19 2.71 -9.09
N THR A 228 12.54 3.46 -8.22
CA THR A 228 11.63 4.54 -8.65
C THR A 228 12.35 5.70 -9.35
N SER A 229 13.67 5.79 -9.22
CA SER A 229 14.53 6.75 -9.93
C SER A 229 14.53 6.59 -11.45
N ASP A 230 14.16 5.43 -11.97
CA ASP A 230 14.17 5.14 -13.42
C ASP A 230 12.81 5.42 -14.08
N LEU A 231 11.83 5.96 -13.33
CA LEU A 231 10.48 6.27 -13.81
C LEU A 231 10.22 7.79 -13.96
N VAL A 232 11.26 8.62 -14.02
CA VAL A 232 11.15 10.08 -14.22
C VAL A 232 11.38 10.43 -15.68
#